data_4fe1489b5439ab404b485ce193c014bb
#
_entry.id   4fe1489b5439ab404b485ce193c014bb
#
_cell.length_a   1.000
_cell.length_b   1.000
_cell.length_c   1.000
_cell.angle_alpha   90.00
_cell.angle_beta   90.00
_cell.angle_gamma   90.00
#
_symmetry.space_group_name_H-M   'P 1'
#
loop_
_entity.id
_entity.type
_entity.pdbx_description
1 polymer ?
#
loop_
_entity_poly.entity_id
_entity_poly.type
_entity_poly.pdbx_seq_one_letter_code
_entity_poly.pdbx_strand_id
1 'polypeptide(L)'
;SCTTNCLAPVAQVLNKNFGIERGFMITIHSYTTDQRLLDNSHKDLRRARSAPNSIIPTTTGATKSLGDIIPDLKDKIEGISIRVPTSNVSLIEFAFSSSKNLTVEEINNSFLKDSKSKLKNILDTSDEPLVSSDFNHNSHSAIVDLSLTKVIENKMAKVSAWYDNEWGFASRMCDLANYFGKI
;
A
#
# COMPACT_ATOMS: atom_id res chain seq x y z
N SER A 1 -2.57 9.71 5.13
CA SER A 1 -2.21 9.15 3.82
C SER A 1 -2.84 7.78 3.63
N CYS A 2 -3.68 7.64 2.63
CA CYS A 2 -4.29 6.36 2.24
C CYS A 2 -3.23 5.31 1.85
N THR A 3 -2.16 5.73 1.19
CA THR A 3 -1.05 4.84 0.82
C THR A 3 -0.28 4.38 2.06
N THR A 4 -0.02 5.25 3.04
CA THR A 4 0.59 4.84 4.32
C THR A 4 -0.33 3.87 5.07
N ASN A 5 -1.64 4.10 5.03
CA ASN A 5 -2.64 3.23 5.65
C ASN A 5 -2.60 1.80 5.07
N CYS A 6 -2.30 1.65 3.78
CA CYS A 6 -2.07 0.35 3.15
C CYS A 6 -0.67 -0.21 3.46
N LEU A 7 0.38 0.60 3.30
CA LEU A 7 1.76 0.14 3.42
C LEU A 7 2.12 -0.28 4.85
N ALA A 8 1.61 0.43 5.86
CA ALA A 8 2.00 0.19 7.26
C ALA A 8 1.68 -1.24 7.75
N PRO A 9 0.46 -1.79 7.62
CA PRO A 9 0.18 -3.16 8.03
C PRO A 9 0.97 -4.19 7.22
N VAL A 10 1.18 -3.95 5.92
CA VAL A 10 2.01 -4.83 5.07
C VAL A 10 3.45 -4.85 5.55
N ALA A 11 4.06 -3.68 5.72
CA ALA A 11 5.44 -3.55 6.20
C ALA A 11 5.62 -4.09 7.62
N GLN A 12 4.62 -3.92 8.49
CA GLN A 12 4.65 -4.44 9.85
C GLN A 12 4.74 -5.97 9.89
N VAL A 13 3.91 -6.66 9.08
CA VAL A 13 3.96 -8.13 8.98
C VAL A 13 5.31 -8.61 8.47
N LEU A 14 5.81 -7.98 7.39
CA LEU A 14 7.08 -8.36 6.78
C LEU A 14 8.26 -8.07 7.69
N ASN A 15 8.34 -6.89 8.28
CA ASN A 15 9.46 -6.51 9.15
C ASN A 15 9.54 -7.40 10.40
N LYS A 16 8.40 -7.66 11.03
CA LYS A 16 8.31 -8.53 12.22
C LYS A 16 8.78 -9.95 11.97
N ASN A 17 8.40 -10.55 10.83
CA ASN A 17 8.68 -11.95 10.54
C ASN A 17 10.05 -12.15 9.86
N PHE A 18 10.42 -11.25 8.95
CA PHE A 18 11.58 -11.43 8.08
C PHE A 18 12.69 -10.40 8.30
N GLY A 19 12.37 -9.22 8.86
CA GLY A 19 13.33 -8.13 9.00
C GLY A 19 13.64 -7.47 7.66
N ILE A 20 13.10 -6.28 7.43
CA ILE A 20 13.36 -5.51 6.21
C ILE A 20 14.67 -4.76 6.37
N GLU A 21 15.63 -5.00 5.48
CA GLU A 21 16.88 -4.25 5.43
C GLU A 21 16.73 -2.95 4.64
N ARG A 22 16.08 -3.04 3.48
CA ARG A 22 15.74 -1.92 2.61
C ARG A 22 14.58 -2.29 1.70
N GLY A 23 13.88 -1.31 1.18
CA GLY A 23 12.77 -1.56 0.27
C GLY A 23 12.43 -0.38 -0.62
N PHE A 24 11.70 -0.68 -1.68
CA PHE A 24 11.17 0.31 -2.59
C PHE A 24 9.69 0.08 -2.83
N MET A 25 8.88 1.12 -2.65
CA MET A 25 7.44 1.06 -2.83
C MET A 25 7.02 1.90 -4.04
N ILE A 26 6.22 1.30 -4.91
CA ILE A 26 5.53 2.02 -5.96
C ILE A 26 4.04 1.92 -5.67
N THR A 27 3.33 3.05 -5.62
CA THR A 27 1.88 3.00 -5.64
C THR A 27 1.35 3.36 -7.02
N ILE A 28 0.61 2.42 -7.62
CA ILE A 28 -0.24 2.64 -8.79
C ILE A 28 -1.57 3.16 -8.25
N HIS A 29 -1.79 4.47 -8.37
CA HIS A 29 -2.80 5.16 -7.60
C HIS A 29 -3.86 5.79 -8.50
N SER A 30 -5.11 5.67 -8.12
CA SER A 30 -6.19 6.42 -8.74
C SER A 30 -5.88 7.93 -8.71
N TYR A 31 -6.35 8.68 -9.70
CA TYR A 31 -6.21 10.14 -9.67
C TYR A 31 -7.08 10.74 -8.55
N THR A 32 -6.69 11.90 -8.07
CA THR A 32 -7.38 12.65 -7.02
C THR A 32 -7.54 14.10 -7.44
N THR A 33 -8.20 14.92 -6.63
CA THR A 33 -8.40 16.35 -6.88
C THR A 33 -7.09 17.14 -7.07
N ASP A 34 -5.96 16.61 -6.66
CA ASP A 34 -4.65 17.25 -6.86
C ASP A 34 -4.17 17.18 -8.32
N GLN A 35 -4.60 16.16 -9.08
CA GLN A 35 -4.36 16.10 -10.52
C GLN A 35 -5.42 16.90 -11.29
N ARG A 36 -5.05 17.44 -12.44
CA ARG A 36 -5.96 18.21 -13.29
C ARG A 36 -6.83 17.27 -14.14
N LEU A 37 -8.12 17.59 -14.32
CA LEU A 37 -8.99 16.88 -15.26
C LEU A 37 -8.61 17.18 -16.71
N LEU A 38 -8.35 18.46 -17.01
CA LEU A 38 -7.80 18.94 -18.26
C LEU A 38 -6.42 19.54 -17.99
N ASP A 39 -5.56 19.59 -19.00
CA ASP A 39 -4.26 20.27 -18.91
C ASP A 39 -4.46 21.69 -18.38
N ASN A 40 -3.84 22.01 -17.26
CA ASN A 40 -3.96 23.31 -16.60
C ASN A 40 -2.75 23.57 -15.70
N SER A 41 -2.61 24.80 -15.22
CA SER A 41 -1.50 25.21 -14.37
C SER A 41 -1.43 24.39 -13.06
N HIS A 42 -0.23 23.96 -12.74
CA HIS A 42 0.12 23.33 -11.48
C HIS A 42 1.61 23.52 -11.21
N LYS A 43 2.02 23.66 -9.95
CA LYS A 43 3.45 23.82 -9.58
C LYS A 43 4.30 22.58 -9.93
N ASP A 44 3.73 21.40 -9.89
CA ASP A 44 4.31 20.17 -10.44
C ASP A 44 3.80 20.01 -11.89
N LEU A 45 4.70 20.12 -12.88
CA LEU A 45 4.36 20.07 -14.29
C LEU A 45 3.76 18.72 -14.72
N ARG A 46 4.07 17.64 -14.05
CA ARG A 46 3.45 16.34 -14.32
C ARG A 46 2.00 16.30 -13.84
N ARG A 47 1.70 16.88 -12.68
CA ARG A 47 0.33 17.00 -12.16
C ARG A 47 -0.52 18.02 -12.90
N ALA A 48 0.09 18.86 -13.73
CA ALA A 48 -0.59 19.79 -14.61
C ALA A 48 -1.32 19.12 -15.78
N ARG A 49 -0.99 17.85 -16.07
CA ARG A 49 -1.54 17.10 -17.21
C ARG A 49 -2.86 16.40 -16.85
N SER A 50 -3.69 16.22 -17.88
CA SER A 50 -5.00 15.58 -17.78
C SER A 50 -4.89 14.17 -17.18
N ALA A 51 -5.40 13.99 -15.97
CA ALA A 51 -5.35 12.72 -15.23
C ALA A 51 -6.14 11.59 -15.90
N PRO A 52 -7.35 11.82 -16.48
CA PRO A 52 -8.09 10.78 -17.18
C PRO A 52 -7.39 10.22 -18.43
N ASN A 53 -6.39 10.94 -18.97
CA ASN A 53 -5.72 10.59 -20.21
C ASN A 53 -4.23 10.30 -20.04
N SER A 54 -3.70 10.33 -18.82
CA SER A 54 -2.25 10.29 -18.59
C SER A 54 -1.85 9.36 -17.45
N ILE A 55 -0.73 8.67 -17.61
CA ILE A 55 0.01 8.05 -16.50
C ILE A 55 0.95 9.13 -15.95
N ILE A 56 0.80 9.50 -14.69
CA ILE A 56 1.50 10.62 -14.07
C ILE A 56 2.41 10.14 -12.95
N PRO A 57 3.73 9.99 -13.17
CA PRO A 57 4.70 9.76 -12.10
C PRO A 57 4.79 11.00 -11.20
N THR A 58 4.78 10.80 -9.89
CA THR A 58 4.88 11.90 -8.92
C THR A 58 5.44 11.41 -7.59
N THR A 59 5.67 12.33 -6.69
CA THR A 59 6.18 12.03 -5.34
C THR A 59 5.08 11.48 -4.42
N THR A 60 5.51 10.80 -3.36
CA THR A 60 4.65 10.37 -2.26
C THR A 60 5.35 10.62 -0.92
N GLY A 61 4.59 11.01 0.10
CA GLY A 61 5.07 11.10 1.47
C GLY A 61 4.88 9.79 2.28
N ALA A 62 4.34 8.75 1.66
CA ALA A 62 3.92 7.55 2.36
C ALA A 62 5.08 6.81 3.06
N THR A 63 6.24 6.75 2.42
CA THR A 63 7.42 6.07 2.98
C THR A 63 8.03 6.84 4.16
N LYS A 64 8.04 8.17 4.09
CA LYS A 64 8.49 9.01 5.21
C LYS A 64 7.58 8.81 6.42
N SER A 65 6.26 8.86 6.24
CA SER A 65 5.28 8.63 7.31
C SER A 65 5.36 7.21 7.87
N LEU A 66 5.80 6.22 7.09
CA LEU A 66 6.01 4.86 7.57
C LEU A 66 7.10 4.81 8.66
N GLY A 67 8.18 5.57 8.52
CA GLY A 67 9.25 5.65 9.52
C GLY A 67 8.78 6.23 10.87
N ASP A 68 7.75 7.08 10.87
CA ASP A 68 7.14 7.60 12.10
C ASP A 68 6.28 6.52 12.81
N ILE A 69 5.70 5.58 12.05
CA ILE A 69 4.85 4.50 12.57
C ILE A 69 5.69 3.28 12.97
N ILE A 70 6.70 2.94 12.17
CA ILE A 70 7.61 1.79 12.37
C ILE A 70 9.03 2.34 12.39
N PRO A 71 9.55 2.78 13.55
CA PRO A 71 10.86 3.45 13.63
C PRO A 71 12.02 2.64 13.06
N ASP A 72 11.97 1.31 13.16
CA ASP A 72 12.98 0.40 12.60
C ASP A 72 13.11 0.51 11.06
N LEU A 73 12.11 1.04 10.39
CA LEU A 73 12.08 1.22 8.93
C LEU A 73 12.41 2.64 8.48
N LYS A 74 12.73 3.53 9.42
CA LYS A 74 13.09 4.91 9.10
C LYS A 74 14.30 4.92 8.17
N ASP A 75 14.20 5.69 7.09
CA ASP A 75 15.23 5.87 6.05
C ASP A 75 15.65 4.58 5.29
N LYS A 76 14.91 3.47 5.49
CA LYS A 76 15.15 2.20 4.79
C LYS A 76 14.22 1.98 3.61
N ILE A 77 13.14 2.75 3.52
CA ILE A 77 12.12 2.58 2.49
C ILE A 77 11.99 3.87 1.68
N GLU A 78 12.18 3.76 0.38
CA GLU A 78 11.90 4.81 -0.59
C GLU A 78 10.69 4.46 -1.45
N GLY A 79 10.10 5.46 -2.10
CA GLY A 79 8.96 5.18 -2.96
C GLY A 79 8.50 6.35 -3.82
N ILE A 80 7.72 5.99 -4.82
CA ILE A 80 7.09 6.92 -5.76
C ILE A 80 5.60 6.60 -5.92
N SER A 81 4.85 7.55 -6.44
CA SER A 81 3.45 7.37 -6.84
C SER A 81 3.33 7.50 -8.36
N ILE A 82 2.56 6.62 -8.97
CA ILE A 82 2.16 6.67 -10.36
C ILE A 82 0.65 6.83 -10.40
N ARG A 83 0.14 7.99 -10.79
CA ARG A 83 -1.29 8.20 -10.99
C ARG A 83 -1.71 7.61 -12.32
N VAL A 84 -2.83 6.90 -12.31
CA VAL A 84 -3.39 6.24 -13.50
C VAL A 84 -4.83 6.68 -13.73
N PRO A 85 -5.37 6.54 -14.96
CA PRO A 85 -6.74 6.91 -15.32
C PRO A 85 -7.81 6.00 -14.69
N THR A 86 -7.80 5.86 -13.36
CA THR A 86 -8.73 5.05 -12.57
C THR A 86 -9.33 5.92 -11.49
N SER A 87 -10.64 5.89 -11.32
CA SER A 87 -11.36 6.80 -10.41
C SER A 87 -11.19 6.44 -8.95
N ASN A 88 -11.09 5.15 -8.63
CA ASN A 88 -10.95 4.67 -7.26
C ASN A 88 -10.19 3.33 -7.24
N VAL A 89 -9.73 2.91 -6.07
CA VAL A 89 -8.88 1.76 -5.79
C VAL A 89 -7.46 1.92 -6.36
N SER A 90 -6.51 1.60 -5.54
CA SER A 90 -5.08 1.73 -5.80
C SER A 90 -4.36 0.44 -5.41
N LEU A 91 -3.13 0.30 -5.89
CA LEU A 91 -2.27 -0.86 -5.63
C LEU A 91 -0.92 -0.36 -5.14
N ILE A 92 -0.37 -0.96 -4.09
CA ILE A 92 1.06 -0.86 -3.80
C ILE A 92 1.80 -2.08 -4.35
N GLU A 93 2.95 -1.83 -4.93
CA GLU A 93 4.01 -2.80 -5.21
C GLU A 93 5.15 -2.51 -4.24
N PHE A 94 5.44 -3.45 -3.35
CA PHE A 94 6.48 -3.27 -2.35
C PHE A 94 7.55 -4.35 -2.49
N ALA A 95 8.72 -3.95 -3.00
CA ALA A 95 9.91 -4.78 -3.08
C ALA A 95 10.81 -4.51 -1.88
N PHE A 96 11.37 -5.57 -1.27
CA PHE A 96 12.27 -5.45 -0.12
C PHE A 96 13.33 -6.54 -0.10
N SER A 97 14.45 -6.24 0.54
CA SER A 97 15.49 -7.22 0.88
C SER A 97 15.45 -7.59 2.36
N SER A 98 15.89 -8.81 2.65
CA SER A 98 15.96 -9.35 3.99
C SER A 98 17.26 -10.12 4.21
N SER A 99 17.82 -10.03 5.42
CA SER A 99 18.94 -10.89 5.86
C SER A 99 18.53 -12.35 6.04
N LYS A 100 17.27 -12.60 6.37
CA LYS A 100 16.70 -13.94 6.48
C LYS A 100 16.39 -14.52 5.10
N ASN A 101 16.29 -15.84 5.03
CA ASN A 101 15.77 -16.49 3.83
C ASN A 101 14.27 -16.23 3.70
N LEU A 102 13.83 -16.05 2.48
CA LEU A 102 12.45 -15.76 2.10
C LEU A 102 11.94 -16.86 1.20
N THR A 103 10.71 -17.30 1.43
CA THR A 103 9.94 -18.11 0.49
C THR A 103 8.57 -17.48 0.26
N VAL A 104 7.98 -17.72 -0.91
CA VAL A 104 6.62 -17.25 -1.23
C VAL A 104 5.63 -17.79 -0.21
N GLU A 105 5.75 -19.06 0.15
CA GLU A 105 4.87 -19.72 1.08
C GLU A 105 4.91 -19.10 2.50
N GLU A 106 6.10 -18.86 3.04
CA GLU A 106 6.25 -18.25 4.38
C GLU A 106 5.71 -16.82 4.42
N ILE A 107 5.96 -16.04 3.35
CA ILE A 107 5.43 -14.68 3.24
C ILE A 107 3.90 -14.71 3.21
N ASN A 108 3.30 -15.52 2.35
CA ASN A 108 1.85 -15.63 2.22
C ASN A 108 1.21 -16.13 3.51
N ASN A 109 1.79 -17.15 4.15
CA ASN A 109 1.31 -17.69 5.43
C ASN A 109 1.37 -16.65 6.56
N SER A 110 2.37 -15.75 6.55
CA SER A 110 2.45 -14.67 7.55
C SER A 110 1.28 -13.68 7.41
N PHE A 111 0.91 -13.32 6.18
CA PHE A 111 -0.25 -12.47 5.92
C PHE A 111 -1.57 -13.17 6.28
N LEU A 112 -1.77 -14.42 5.86
CA LEU A 112 -2.94 -15.23 6.21
C LEU A 112 -3.15 -15.35 7.71
N LYS A 113 -2.06 -15.48 8.48
CA LYS A 113 -2.12 -15.57 9.94
C LYS A 113 -2.49 -14.23 10.57
N ASP A 114 -1.82 -13.13 10.19
CA ASP A 114 -2.02 -11.84 10.83
C ASP A 114 -3.35 -11.20 10.42
N SER A 115 -3.88 -11.46 9.22
CA SER A 115 -5.21 -11.03 8.78
C SER A 115 -6.34 -11.66 9.60
N LYS A 116 -6.17 -12.89 10.06
CA LYS A 116 -7.15 -13.61 10.91
C LYS A 116 -7.00 -13.32 12.40
N SER A 117 -5.97 -12.60 12.80
CA SER A 117 -5.64 -12.39 14.23
C SER A 117 -5.41 -10.92 14.56
N LYS A 118 -4.15 -10.48 14.59
CA LYS A 118 -3.76 -9.15 15.09
C LYS A 118 -4.22 -7.99 14.21
N LEU A 119 -4.31 -8.23 12.90
CA LEU A 119 -4.72 -7.23 11.91
C LEU A 119 -6.10 -7.52 11.33
N LYS A 120 -6.91 -8.29 12.04
CA LYS A 120 -8.30 -8.56 11.65
C LYS A 120 -9.05 -7.25 11.43
N ASN A 121 -9.79 -7.15 10.32
CA ASN A 121 -10.52 -5.96 9.84
C ASN A 121 -9.63 -4.79 9.39
N ILE A 122 -8.30 -4.96 9.42
CA ILE A 122 -7.34 -3.95 8.94
C ILE A 122 -6.63 -4.47 7.69
N LEU A 123 -6.16 -5.71 7.75
CA LEU A 123 -5.48 -6.40 6.65
C LEU A 123 -6.30 -7.61 6.24
N ASP A 124 -6.43 -7.81 4.94
CA ASP A 124 -7.03 -8.99 4.33
C ASP A 124 -6.09 -9.57 3.27
N THR A 125 -6.45 -10.72 2.73
CA THR A 125 -5.70 -11.41 1.68
C THR A 125 -6.64 -11.95 0.61
N SER A 126 -6.18 -11.98 -0.64
CA SER A 126 -6.88 -12.63 -1.75
C SER A 126 -5.91 -13.50 -2.55
N ASP A 127 -6.38 -14.65 -3.02
CA ASP A 127 -5.70 -15.52 -3.97
C ASP A 127 -6.47 -15.63 -5.29
N GLU A 128 -7.57 -14.88 -5.42
CA GLU A 128 -8.40 -14.81 -6.61
C GLU A 128 -7.82 -13.84 -7.65
N PRO A 129 -8.05 -14.07 -8.95
CA PRO A 129 -7.54 -13.21 -10.02
C PRO A 129 -8.39 -11.94 -10.18
N LEU A 130 -8.40 -11.09 -9.15
CA LEU A 130 -9.18 -9.86 -9.08
C LEU A 130 -8.44 -8.66 -9.63
N VAL A 131 -9.18 -7.59 -9.94
CA VAL A 131 -8.68 -6.30 -10.41
C VAL A 131 -9.20 -5.16 -9.54
N SER A 132 -8.72 -3.95 -9.77
CA SER A 132 -9.02 -2.79 -8.92
C SER A 132 -10.50 -2.58 -8.63
N SER A 133 -11.38 -2.74 -9.63
CA SER A 133 -12.83 -2.52 -9.46
C SER A 133 -13.50 -3.49 -8.48
N ASP A 134 -12.94 -4.68 -8.29
CA ASP A 134 -13.47 -5.69 -7.38
C ASP A 134 -13.27 -5.33 -5.90
N PHE A 135 -12.33 -4.44 -5.62
CA PHE A 135 -12.03 -3.97 -4.27
C PHE A 135 -12.75 -2.67 -3.88
N ASN A 136 -13.64 -2.19 -4.74
CA ASN A 136 -14.42 -0.99 -4.45
C ASN A 136 -15.27 -1.18 -3.18
N HIS A 137 -15.23 -0.20 -2.27
CA HIS A 137 -15.89 -0.24 -0.96
C HIS A 137 -15.38 -1.34 -0.01
N ASN A 138 -14.20 -1.92 -0.28
CA ASN A 138 -13.56 -2.79 0.70
C ASN A 138 -13.01 -1.94 1.86
N SER A 139 -13.41 -2.26 3.08
CA SER A 139 -13.08 -1.48 4.28
C SER A 139 -11.68 -1.77 4.85
N HIS A 140 -10.99 -2.80 4.37
CA HIS A 140 -9.64 -3.10 4.83
C HIS A 140 -8.63 -2.04 4.36
N SER A 141 -7.65 -1.78 5.19
CA SER A 141 -6.55 -0.85 4.86
C SER A 141 -5.64 -1.39 3.76
N ALA A 142 -5.48 -2.71 3.72
CA ALA A 142 -4.70 -3.43 2.72
C ALA A 142 -5.31 -4.81 2.46
N ILE A 143 -5.36 -5.22 1.20
CA ILE A 143 -5.71 -6.58 0.78
C ILE A 143 -4.52 -7.13 0.00
N VAL A 144 -3.74 -8.01 0.61
CA VAL A 144 -2.54 -8.59 -0.03
C VAL A 144 -2.96 -9.61 -1.08
N ASP A 145 -2.50 -9.39 -2.31
CA ASP A 145 -2.69 -10.34 -3.40
C ASP A 145 -1.61 -11.43 -3.33
N LEU A 146 -1.98 -12.57 -2.79
CA LEU A 146 -1.06 -13.70 -2.52
C LEU A 146 -0.51 -14.32 -3.82
N SER A 147 -1.25 -14.21 -4.92
CA SER A 147 -0.86 -14.74 -6.23
C SER A 147 0.30 -13.96 -6.86
N LEU A 148 0.46 -12.69 -6.46
CA LEU A 148 1.46 -11.77 -6.99
C LEU A 148 2.75 -11.73 -6.15
N THR A 149 2.83 -12.46 -5.03
CA THR A 149 4.05 -12.57 -4.23
C THR A 149 5.16 -13.24 -5.04
N LYS A 150 6.34 -12.64 -5.09
CA LYS A 150 7.52 -13.18 -5.78
C LYS A 150 8.75 -13.07 -4.88
N VAL A 151 9.65 -14.05 -5.03
CA VAL A 151 10.92 -14.11 -4.31
C VAL A 151 12.05 -14.36 -5.30
N ILE A 152 13.16 -13.66 -5.12
CA ILE A 152 14.39 -13.80 -5.92
C ILE A 152 15.52 -14.17 -4.97
N GLU A 153 16.25 -15.27 -5.31
CA GLU A 153 17.43 -15.75 -4.58
C GLU A 153 17.25 -15.87 -3.06
N ASN A 154 16.00 -16.10 -2.62
CA ASN A 154 15.61 -16.19 -1.21
C ASN A 154 16.00 -14.96 -0.35
N LYS A 155 16.33 -13.82 -0.96
CA LYS A 155 16.80 -12.61 -0.26
C LYS A 155 16.05 -11.35 -0.63
N MET A 156 15.39 -11.35 -1.76
CA MET A 156 14.57 -10.23 -2.23
C MET A 156 13.16 -10.73 -2.51
N ALA A 157 12.17 -10.02 -2.03
CA ALA A 157 10.77 -10.33 -2.30
C ALA A 157 10.02 -9.09 -2.78
N LYS A 158 8.92 -9.34 -3.51
CA LYS A 158 7.94 -8.35 -3.90
C LYS A 158 6.56 -8.84 -3.48
N VAL A 159 5.80 -7.97 -2.83
CA VAL A 159 4.39 -8.19 -2.49
C VAL A 159 3.54 -7.08 -3.09
N SER A 160 2.29 -7.41 -3.41
CA SER A 160 1.31 -6.48 -3.95
C SER A 160 0.14 -6.39 -2.98
N ALA A 161 -0.38 -5.19 -2.74
CA ALA A 161 -1.58 -5.04 -1.92
C ALA A 161 -2.51 -3.97 -2.50
N TRP A 162 -3.77 -4.37 -2.67
CA TRP A 162 -4.87 -3.52 -3.07
C TRP A 162 -5.41 -2.70 -1.90
N TYR A 163 -5.96 -1.54 -2.18
CA TYR A 163 -6.67 -0.74 -1.20
C TYR A 163 -7.65 0.22 -1.86
N ASP A 164 -8.86 0.30 -1.31
CA ASP A 164 -9.75 1.41 -1.64
C ASP A 164 -9.21 2.65 -0.92
N ASN A 165 -8.61 3.55 -1.68
CA ASN A 165 -7.90 4.72 -1.14
C ASN A 165 -8.83 5.72 -0.44
N GLU A 166 -10.14 5.63 -0.65
CA GLU A 166 -11.14 6.46 0.03
C GLU A 166 -11.81 5.67 1.15
N TRP A 167 -12.44 4.54 0.85
CA TRP A 167 -13.26 3.78 1.79
C TRP A 167 -12.46 3.15 2.91
N GLY A 168 -11.31 2.52 2.60
CA GLY A 168 -10.42 1.93 3.61
C GLY A 168 -9.88 2.97 4.58
N PHE A 169 -9.51 4.15 4.09
CA PHE A 169 -9.05 5.26 4.94
C PHE A 169 -10.20 5.83 5.79
N ALA A 170 -11.38 6.07 5.21
CA ALA A 170 -12.55 6.55 5.94
C ALA A 170 -12.97 5.57 7.04
N SER A 171 -12.91 4.26 6.78
CA SER A 171 -13.19 3.22 7.77
C SER A 171 -12.25 3.32 8.97
N ARG A 172 -10.96 3.54 8.76
CA ARG A 172 -9.98 3.77 9.87
C ARG A 172 -10.24 5.06 10.63
N MET A 173 -10.72 6.11 9.97
CA MET A 173 -11.14 7.34 10.65
C MET A 173 -12.33 7.07 11.59
N CYS A 174 -13.31 6.28 11.17
CA CYS A 174 -14.43 5.87 12.02
C CYS A 174 -13.96 5.01 13.20
N ASP A 175 -13.05 4.06 12.98
CA ASP A 175 -12.48 3.24 14.04
C ASP A 175 -11.75 4.09 15.08
N LEU A 176 -10.98 5.09 14.63
CA LEU A 176 -10.28 6.01 15.51
C LEU A 176 -11.25 6.89 16.32
N ALA A 177 -12.32 7.38 15.69
CA ALA A 177 -13.36 8.14 16.39
C ALA A 177 -14.05 7.28 17.46
N ASN A 178 -14.36 6.02 17.15
CA ASN A 178 -14.92 5.07 18.11
C ASN A 178 -13.95 4.76 19.27
N TYR A 179 -12.67 4.71 19.00
CA TYR A 179 -11.65 4.51 20.04
C TYR A 179 -11.61 5.69 21.00
N PHE A 180 -11.56 6.92 20.47
CA PHE A 180 -11.57 8.12 21.32
C PHE A 180 -12.88 8.33 22.07
N GLY A 181 -14.02 7.94 21.52
CA GLY A 181 -15.32 8.02 22.18
C GLY A 181 -15.51 7.05 23.35
N LYS A 182 -14.55 6.13 23.57
CA LYS A 182 -14.55 5.17 24.69
C LYS A 182 -13.59 5.53 25.81
N ILE A 183 -12.76 6.56 25.62
CA ILE A 183 -11.85 7.13 26.59
C ILE A 183 -12.56 8.28 27.33
#